data_c76b4414044a0ed220104c24120255f3
#
_entry.id   c76b4414044a0ed220104c24120255f3
#
_cell.length_a   1.000
_cell.length_b   1.000
_cell.length_c   1.000
_cell.angle_alpha   90.00
_cell.angle_beta   90.00
_cell.angle_gamma   90.00
#
_symmetry.space_group_name_H-M   'P 1'
#
loop_
_entity.id
_entity.type
_entity.pdbx_description
1 polymer ?
#
loop_
_entity_poly.entity_id
_entity_poly.type
_entity_poly.pdbx_seq_one_letter_code
_entity_poly.pdbx_strand_id
1 'polypeptide(L)' 'MNDLQTSKEIFQMNTIAVVGMSPYPERPSHYVALYLREQDYEIIPVNPSHEKIAGMDCYPD' A
#
# COMPACT_ATOMS: atom_id res chain seq x y z
N MET A 1 14.60 -19.20 13.54
CA MET A 1 13.71 -18.06 13.45
C MET A 1 12.57 -18.23 14.42
N ASN A 2 12.24 -17.18 15.08
CA ASN A 2 11.21 -17.22 16.08
C ASN A 2 9.85 -16.97 15.44
N ASP A 3 8.95 -17.91 15.59
CA ASP A 3 7.70 -17.85 14.84
C ASP A 3 6.79 -16.73 15.25
N LEU A 4 6.62 -16.52 16.54
CA LEU A 4 5.74 -15.46 17.00
C LEU A 4 6.27 -14.10 16.65
N GLN A 5 7.54 -13.94 16.89
CA GLN A 5 8.17 -12.70 16.55
C GLN A 5 8.15 -12.50 15.06
N THR A 6 8.30 -13.56 14.33
CA THR A 6 8.22 -13.53 12.90
C THR A 6 6.87 -13.08 12.43
N SER A 7 5.81 -13.53 13.08
CA SER A 7 4.48 -13.11 12.71
C SER A 7 4.34 -11.61 12.80
N LYS A 8 4.88 -11.05 13.87
CA LYS A 8 4.79 -9.62 14.05
C LYS A 8 5.56 -8.88 12.99
N GLU A 9 6.73 -9.39 12.67
CA GLU A 9 7.56 -8.76 11.65
C GLU A 9 6.96 -8.92 10.27
N ILE A 10 6.39 -10.07 9.99
CA ILE A 10 5.75 -10.30 8.72
C ILE A 10 4.60 -9.33 8.54
N PHE A 11 3.87 -9.09 9.60
CA PHE A 11 2.78 -8.15 9.56
C PHE A 11 3.27 -6.78 9.13
N GLN A 12 4.40 -6.36 9.66
CA GLN A 12 5.00 -5.09 9.27
C GLN A 12 5.57 -5.13 7.87
N MET A 13 6.14 -6.28 7.51
CA MET A 13 6.72 -6.44 6.18
C MET A 13 5.67 -6.49 5.09
N ASN A 14 4.41 -6.67 5.47
CA ASN A 14 3.34 -6.66 4.48
C ASN A 14 2.78 -5.26 4.26
N THR A 15 3.49 -4.26 4.70
CA THR A 15 3.08 -2.88 4.49
C THR A 15 3.93 -2.30 3.37
N ILE A 16 3.27 -1.74 2.37
CA ILE A 16 3.94 -1.20 1.19
C ILE A 16 3.50 0.23 0.98
N ALA A 17 4.47 1.13 0.99
CA ALA A 17 4.22 2.52 0.65
C ALA A 17 4.37 2.69 -0.86
N VAL A 18 3.33 3.18 -1.50
CA VAL A 18 3.33 3.39 -2.94
C VAL A 18 3.50 4.88 -3.21
N VAL A 19 4.75 5.27 -3.43
CA VAL A 19 5.07 6.67 -3.65
C VAL A 19 4.62 7.07 -5.05
N GLY A 20 3.82 8.14 -5.11
CA GLY A 20 3.31 8.59 -6.38
C GLY A 20 2.21 7.72 -6.93
N MET A 21 1.46 7.03 -6.06
CA MET A 21 0.37 6.19 -6.51
C MET A 21 -0.62 7.01 -7.33
N SER A 22 -0.96 6.50 -8.51
CA SER A 22 -1.87 7.20 -9.41
C SER A 22 -3.32 6.99 -8.99
N PRO A 23 -4.15 8.03 -9.09
CA PRO A 23 -5.60 7.87 -8.87
C PRO A 23 -6.30 7.18 -10.03
N TYR A 24 -5.61 6.95 -11.14
CA TYR A 24 -6.23 6.40 -12.34
C TYR A 24 -6.05 4.90 -12.40
N PRO A 25 -7.14 4.13 -12.50
CA PRO A 25 -7.06 2.66 -12.43
C PRO A 25 -6.22 2.01 -13.52
N GLU A 26 -6.05 2.67 -14.65
CA GLU A 26 -5.29 2.08 -15.76
C GLU A 26 -3.78 2.19 -15.54
N ARG A 27 -3.33 2.93 -14.54
CA ARG A 27 -1.91 3.10 -14.30
C ARG A 27 -1.38 1.97 -13.42
N PRO A 28 -0.15 1.47 -13.71
CA PRO A 28 0.39 0.37 -12.92
C PRO A 28 0.52 0.69 -11.44
N SER A 29 0.86 1.92 -11.08
CA SER A 29 0.97 2.28 -9.67
C SER A 29 -0.37 2.18 -8.95
N HIS A 30 -1.47 2.12 -9.70
CA HIS A 30 -2.79 1.95 -9.12
C HIS A 30 -3.17 0.46 -9.10
N TYR A 31 -3.21 -0.20 -10.27
CA TYR A 31 -3.76 -1.55 -10.30
C TYR A 31 -2.83 -2.58 -9.65
N VAL A 32 -1.51 -2.36 -9.71
CA VAL A 32 -0.59 -3.27 -9.02
C VAL A 32 -0.78 -3.12 -7.51
N ALA A 33 -0.95 -1.88 -7.04
CA ALA A 33 -1.18 -1.65 -5.61
C ALA A 33 -2.47 -2.34 -5.15
N LEU A 34 -3.53 -2.26 -5.95
CA LEU A 34 -4.78 -2.91 -5.56
C LEU A 34 -4.64 -4.42 -5.58
N TYR A 35 -3.89 -4.95 -6.54
CA TYR A 35 -3.62 -6.38 -6.57
C TYR A 35 -2.91 -6.81 -5.29
N LEU A 36 -1.90 -6.06 -4.88
CA LEU A 36 -1.16 -6.39 -3.67
C LEU A 36 -2.05 -6.29 -2.44
N ARG A 37 -2.96 -5.31 -2.44
CA ARG A 37 -3.88 -5.19 -1.31
C ARG A 37 -4.77 -6.43 -1.21
N GLU A 38 -5.16 -7.01 -2.34
CA GLU A 38 -5.94 -8.24 -2.33
C GLU A 38 -5.14 -9.42 -1.83
N GLN A 39 -3.82 -9.32 -1.91
CA GLN A 39 -2.93 -10.36 -1.39
C GLN A 39 -2.56 -10.11 0.06
N ASP A 40 -3.36 -9.30 0.75
CA ASP A 40 -3.22 -9.02 2.18
C ASP A 40 -2.05 -8.11 2.51
N TYR A 41 -1.55 -7.37 1.54
CA TYR A 41 -0.61 -6.31 1.83
C TYR A 41 -1.36 -5.06 2.26
N GLU A 42 -0.81 -4.36 3.22
CA GLU A 42 -1.34 -3.06 3.59
C GLU A 42 -0.71 -2.01 2.68
N ILE A 43 -1.54 -1.31 1.92
CA ILE A 43 -1.06 -0.33 0.97
C ILE A 43 -1.19 1.06 1.58
N ILE A 44 -0.12 1.81 1.54
CA ILE A 44 -0.10 3.18 2.02
C ILE A 44 0.21 4.09 0.83
N PRO A 45 -0.80 4.73 0.26
CA PRO A 45 -0.56 5.65 -0.86
C PRO A 45 0.16 6.90 -0.38
N VAL A 46 1.17 7.31 -1.12
CA VAL A 46 1.87 8.55 -0.85
C VAL A 46 1.72 9.44 -2.06
N ASN A 47 0.94 10.50 -1.91
CA ASN A 47 0.67 11.41 -3.02
C ASN A 47 0.23 12.75 -2.45
N PRO A 48 1.04 13.80 -2.61
CA PRO A 48 0.70 15.11 -2.04
C PRO A 48 -0.45 15.80 -2.74
N SER A 49 -0.85 15.34 -3.92
CA SER A 49 -1.89 16.00 -4.69
C SER A 49 -3.27 15.42 -4.46
N HIS A 50 -3.40 14.35 -3.70
CA HIS A 50 -4.69 13.70 -3.48
C HIS A 50 -4.82 13.29 -2.03
N GLU A 51 -6.04 13.41 -1.50
CA GLU A 51 -6.31 13.00 -0.13
C GLU A 51 -6.67 11.52 -0.05
N LYS A 52 -7.32 11.00 -1.10
CA LYS A 52 -7.72 9.61 -1.14
C LYS A 52 -7.53 9.06 -2.53
N ILE A 53 -7.12 7.80 -2.59
CA ILE A 53 -7.04 7.07 -3.84
C ILE A 53 -7.62 5.68 -3.57
N ALA A 54 -8.60 5.28 -4.38
CA ALA A 54 -9.23 3.97 -4.25
C ALA A 54 -9.76 3.73 -2.85
N GLY A 55 -10.26 4.78 -2.20
CA GLY A 55 -10.82 4.68 -0.86
C GLY A 55 -9.79 4.67 0.25
N MET A 56 -8.51 4.76 -0.09
CA MET A 56 -7.45 4.76 0.91
C MET A 56 -6.96 6.19 1.15
N ASP A 57 -6.68 6.49 2.41
CA ASP A 57 -6.13 7.81 2.74
C ASP A 57 -4.71 7.91 2.22
N CYS A 58 -4.41 9.06 1.58
CA CYS A 58 -3.09 9.32 1.06
C CYS A 58 -2.29 10.14 2.06
N TYR A 59 -1.00 9.90 2.07
CA TYR A 59 -0.07 10.68 2.87
C TYR A 59 0.69 11.61 1.95
N PRO A 60 1.02 12.81 2.40
CA PRO A 60 1.67 13.77 1.51
C PRO A 60 3.11 13.40 1.17
N ASP A 61 3.75 12.65 2.02
CA ASP A 61 5.12 12.18 1.75
C ASP A 61 5.54 11.11 2.74
#